data_79663bb8418f500f3b92a3fecbf412cc
#
_entry.id   79663bb8418f500f3b92a3fecbf412cc
#
_cell.length_a   1.000
_cell.length_b   1.000
_cell.length_c   1.000
_cell.angle_alpha   90.00
_cell.angle_beta   90.00
_cell.angle_gamma   90.00
#
_symmetry.space_group_name_H-M   'P 1'
#
loop_
_entity.id
_entity.type
_entity.pdbx_description
1 polymer ?
#
loop_
_entity_poly.entity_id
_entity_poly.type
_entity_poly.pdbx_seq_one_letter_code
_entity_poly.pdbx_strand_id
1 'polypeptide(L)'
;MIRTGWGEETPVFRQLFSSLFMPGATQEQLQKFAERQRKTTTAESAYRYFETTRNLDVSELLPNVTVPTLVMHKREDQMQPFEAGRELAAGIPGARFVALQGQNHFPLEQDPETERMLEEIKLFVKS
;
A
#
# COMPACT_ATOMS: atom_id res chain seq x y z
N MET A 1 14.51 -0.38 14.32
CA MET A 1 14.63 -1.32 13.20
C MET A 1 14.80 -0.62 11.86
N ILE A 2 13.95 0.35 11.51
CA ILE A 2 14.11 1.09 10.23
C ILE A 2 15.44 1.85 10.19
N ARG A 3 15.82 2.56 11.26
CA ARG A 3 17.07 3.34 11.31
C ARG A 3 18.31 2.48 11.12
N THR A 4 18.32 1.27 11.65
CA THR A 4 19.50 0.41 11.63
C THR A 4 19.55 -0.51 10.41
N GLY A 5 18.39 -0.93 9.88
CA GLY A 5 18.34 -1.92 8.81
C GLY A 5 18.20 -1.35 7.41
N TRP A 6 17.73 -0.09 7.28
CA TRP A 6 17.37 0.47 5.98
C TRP A 6 18.53 0.61 5.02
N GLY A 7 19.67 1.10 5.51
CA GLY A 7 20.83 1.38 4.68
C GLY A 7 21.91 0.30 4.67
N GLU A 8 21.67 -0.83 5.33
CA GLU A 8 22.67 -1.88 5.41
C GLU A 8 22.92 -2.56 4.06
N GLU A 9 24.17 -3.03 3.86
CA GLU A 9 24.53 -3.76 2.65
C GLU A 9 23.85 -5.12 2.58
N THR A 10 23.61 -5.76 3.73
CA THR A 10 22.88 -7.02 3.79
C THR A 10 21.40 -6.78 3.46
N PRO A 11 20.84 -7.47 2.49
CA PRO A 11 19.47 -7.19 2.04
C PRO A 11 18.37 -7.75 2.94
N VAL A 12 18.72 -8.42 4.04
CA VAL A 12 17.76 -9.18 4.86
C VAL A 12 16.62 -8.30 5.37
N PHE A 13 16.93 -7.16 5.98
CA PHE A 13 15.89 -6.26 6.50
C PHE A 13 15.02 -5.72 5.37
N ARG A 14 15.65 -5.25 4.29
CA ARG A 14 14.91 -4.68 3.16
C ARG A 14 14.02 -5.72 2.48
N GLN A 15 14.51 -6.95 2.33
CA GLN A 15 13.71 -8.03 1.75
C GLN A 15 12.54 -8.40 2.65
N LEU A 16 12.76 -8.51 3.95
CA LEU A 16 11.70 -8.81 4.90
C LEU A 16 10.64 -7.70 4.90
N PHE A 17 11.08 -6.45 4.96
CA PHE A 17 10.18 -5.30 4.93
C PHE A 17 9.38 -5.26 3.63
N SER A 18 10.06 -5.47 2.50
CA SER A 18 9.42 -5.49 1.17
C SER A 18 8.41 -6.63 1.04
N SER A 19 8.66 -7.78 1.68
CA SER A 19 7.76 -8.93 1.62
C SER A 19 6.41 -8.67 2.29
N LEU A 20 6.33 -7.72 3.21
CA LEU A 20 5.05 -7.32 3.81
C LEU A 20 4.14 -6.63 2.78
N PHE A 21 4.73 -5.88 1.85
CA PHE A 21 3.96 -5.23 0.78
C PHE A 21 3.54 -6.20 -0.30
N MET A 22 4.36 -7.21 -0.57
CA MET A 22 4.20 -8.11 -1.71
C MET A 22 4.56 -9.54 -1.34
N PRO A 23 3.74 -10.23 -0.50
CA PRO A 23 4.05 -11.62 -0.12
C PRO A 23 4.13 -12.57 -1.30
N GLY A 24 3.41 -12.30 -2.39
CA GLY A 24 3.42 -13.12 -3.60
C GLY A 24 4.48 -12.76 -4.62
N ALA A 25 5.40 -11.84 -4.29
CA ALA A 25 6.42 -11.38 -5.22
C ALA A 25 7.52 -12.44 -5.42
N THR A 26 8.12 -12.41 -6.61
CA THR A 26 9.31 -13.20 -6.87
C THR A 26 10.51 -12.60 -6.12
N GLN A 27 11.56 -13.40 -5.97
CA GLN A 27 12.80 -12.91 -5.33
C GLN A 27 13.36 -11.69 -6.07
N GLU A 28 13.32 -11.72 -7.40
CA GLU A 28 13.77 -10.59 -8.22
C GLU A 28 12.96 -9.33 -7.96
N GLN A 29 11.63 -9.45 -7.87
CA GLN A 29 10.74 -8.33 -7.57
C GLN A 29 11.03 -7.74 -6.18
N LEU A 30 11.25 -8.59 -5.19
CA LEU A 30 11.61 -8.14 -3.84
C LEU A 30 12.94 -7.40 -3.82
N GLN A 31 13.93 -7.93 -4.52
CA GLN A 31 15.24 -7.28 -4.61
C GLN A 31 15.18 -5.93 -5.28
N LYS A 32 14.45 -5.81 -6.38
CA LYS A 32 14.28 -4.54 -7.09
C LYS A 32 13.55 -3.50 -6.24
N PHE A 33 12.51 -3.93 -5.54
CA PHE A 33 11.75 -3.04 -4.67
C PHE A 33 12.61 -2.56 -3.50
N ALA A 34 13.32 -3.47 -2.85
CA ALA A 34 14.20 -3.15 -1.73
C ALA A 34 15.33 -2.19 -2.14
N GLU A 35 15.92 -2.42 -3.31
CA GLU A 35 16.98 -1.57 -3.83
C GLU A 35 16.46 -0.18 -4.19
N ARG A 36 15.26 -0.09 -4.74
CA ARG A 36 14.63 1.20 -5.01
C ARG A 36 14.42 1.99 -3.73
N GLN A 37 13.95 1.33 -2.67
CA GLN A 37 13.79 1.98 -1.36
C GLN A 37 15.13 2.53 -0.85
N ARG A 38 16.17 1.73 -0.94
CA ARG A 38 17.52 2.14 -0.50
C ARG A 38 18.04 3.35 -1.25
N LYS A 39 17.79 3.40 -2.57
CA LYS A 39 18.28 4.49 -3.42
C LYS A 39 17.46 5.76 -3.32
N THR A 40 16.17 5.65 -2.98
CA THR A 40 15.28 6.81 -3.03
C THR A 40 15.11 7.52 -1.70
N THR A 41 15.46 6.88 -0.59
CA THR A 41 15.33 7.52 0.72
C THR A 41 16.39 7.01 1.69
N THR A 42 16.72 7.84 2.67
CA THR A 42 17.65 7.48 3.74
C THR A 42 16.92 6.79 4.88
N ALA A 43 17.68 6.11 5.75
CA ALA A 43 17.12 5.50 6.96
C ALA A 43 16.40 6.52 7.84
N GLU A 44 17.01 7.70 8.01
CA GLU A 44 16.42 8.75 8.84
C GLU A 44 15.12 9.30 8.24
N SER A 45 15.08 9.52 6.93
CA SER A 45 13.88 10.00 6.26
C SER A 45 12.76 8.94 6.32
N ALA A 46 13.09 7.67 6.13
CA ALA A 46 12.13 6.58 6.24
C ALA A 46 11.55 6.50 7.66
N TYR A 47 12.42 6.61 8.66
CA TYR A 47 11.99 6.59 10.07
C TYR A 47 11.02 7.74 10.37
N ARG A 48 11.37 8.97 9.96
CA ARG A 48 10.52 10.15 10.17
C ARG A 48 9.18 10.00 9.47
N TYR A 49 9.18 9.47 8.27
CA TYR A 49 7.95 9.24 7.52
C TYR A 49 7.02 8.29 8.30
N PHE A 50 7.52 7.15 8.72
CA PHE A 50 6.71 6.18 9.44
C PHE A 50 6.25 6.69 10.80
N GLU A 51 7.11 7.40 11.53
CA GLU A 51 6.72 8.01 12.82
C GLU A 51 5.62 9.05 12.64
N THR A 52 5.71 9.88 11.61
CA THR A 52 4.71 10.91 11.32
C THR A 52 3.38 10.28 10.89
N THR A 53 3.43 9.36 9.93
CA THR A 53 2.20 8.75 9.38
C THR A 53 1.49 7.87 10.40
N ARG A 54 2.23 7.22 11.29
CA ARG A 54 1.64 6.38 12.33
C ARG A 54 0.69 7.15 13.24
N ASN A 55 0.97 8.44 13.46
CA ASN A 55 0.20 9.28 14.37
C ASN A 55 -0.84 10.15 13.67
N LEU A 56 -0.92 10.08 12.33
CA LEU A 56 -1.91 10.82 11.58
C LEU A 56 -3.29 10.16 11.68
N ASP A 57 -4.29 10.99 11.93
CA ASP A 57 -5.67 10.57 11.88
C ASP A 57 -6.46 11.64 11.13
N VAL A 58 -6.93 11.31 9.93
CA VAL A 58 -7.68 12.22 9.07
C VAL A 58 -9.17 11.88 9.03
N SER A 59 -9.65 11.05 9.93
CA SER A 59 -11.04 10.56 9.95
C SER A 59 -12.06 11.70 9.94
N GLU A 60 -11.77 12.78 10.65
CA GLU A 60 -12.68 13.94 10.72
C GLU A 60 -12.78 14.71 9.41
N LEU A 61 -11.81 14.54 8.50
CA LEU A 61 -11.78 15.22 7.21
C LEU A 61 -12.51 14.44 6.11
N LEU A 62 -12.78 13.16 6.30
CA LEU A 62 -13.38 12.32 5.27
C LEU A 62 -14.73 12.84 4.79
N PRO A 63 -15.63 13.35 5.66
CA PRO A 63 -16.90 13.90 5.20
C PRO A 63 -16.75 15.10 4.27
N ASN A 64 -15.60 15.76 4.28
CA ASN A 64 -15.35 16.96 3.48
C ASN A 64 -14.78 16.63 2.08
N VAL A 65 -14.53 15.35 1.78
CA VAL A 65 -14.07 14.94 0.46
C VAL A 65 -15.25 14.99 -0.51
N THR A 66 -15.17 15.87 -1.50
CA THR A 66 -16.26 16.12 -2.44
C THR A 66 -16.01 15.52 -3.83
N VAL A 67 -14.78 15.06 -4.10
CA VAL A 67 -14.42 14.48 -5.39
C VAL A 67 -14.88 13.02 -5.46
N PRO A 68 -15.24 12.52 -6.67
CA PRO A 68 -15.53 11.10 -6.83
C PRO A 68 -14.35 10.24 -6.36
N THR A 69 -14.64 9.22 -5.56
CA THR A 69 -13.59 8.43 -4.91
C THR A 69 -13.86 6.94 -5.07
N LEU A 70 -12.84 6.21 -5.50
CA LEU A 70 -12.82 4.75 -5.54
C LEU A 70 -11.79 4.25 -4.55
N VAL A 71 -12.20 3.44 -3.59
CA VAL A 71 -11.32 2.79 -2.63
C VAL A 71 -11.25 1.31 -2.98
N MET A 72 -10.03 0.82 -3.17
CA MET A 72 -9.79 -0.61 -3.40
C MET A 72 -8.82 -1.12 -2.36
N HIS A 73 -9.07 -2.31 -1.82
CA HIS A 73 -8.23 -2.86 -0.76
C HIS A 73 -8.20 -4.38 -0.86
N LYS A 74 -7.02 -4.96 -0.71
CA LYS A 74 -6.85 -6.41 -0.66
C LYS A 74 -7.33 -6.94 0.69
N ARG A 75 -8.09 -8.03 0.66
CA ARG A 75 -8.69 -8.59 1.89
C ARG A 75 -7.67 -9.03 2.91
N GLU A 76 -6.53 -9.53 2.47
CA GLU A 76 -5.50 -10.09 3.36
C GLU A 76 -4.22 -9.28 3.35
N ASP A 77 -4.34 -7.98 3.08
CA ASP A 77 -3.22 -7.04 3.08
C ASP A 77 -2.55 -7.02 4.46
N GLN A 78 -1.25 -7.24 4.48
CA GLN A 78 -0.47 -7.27 5.72
C GLN A 78 0.11 -5.92 6.10
N MET A 79 0.13 -4.96 5.17
CA MET A 79 0.63 -3.61 5.45
C MET A 79 -0.43 -2.70 6.03
N GLN A 80 -1.65 -2.77 5.49
CA GLN A 80 -2.78 -1.99 5.95
C GLN A 80 -3.98 -2.91 6.18
N PRO A 81 -4.62 -2.86 7.35
CA PRO A 81 -5.77 -3.72 7.61
C PRO A 81 -6.91 -3.44 6.62
N PHE A 82 -7.55 -4.48 6.14
CA PHE A 82 -8.70 -4.36 5.24
C PHE A 82 -9.77 -3.41 5.78
N GLU A 83 -10.01 -3.45 7.09
CA GLU A 83 -10.99 -2.60 7.74
C GLU A 83 -10.68 -1.11 7.58
N ALA A 84 -9.40 -0.74 7.50
CA ALA A 84 -9.01 0.65 7.26
C ALA A 84 -9.52 1.16 5.92
N GLY A 85 -9.48 0.33 4.87
CA GLY A 85 -10.06 0.67 3.57
C GLY A 85 -11.57 0.83 3.62
N ARG A 86 -12.24 -0.05 4.36
CA ARG A 86 -13.69 0.03 4.55
C ARG A 86 -14.09 1.32 5.29
N GLU A 87 -13.37 1.65 6.34
CA GLU A 87 -13.62 2.89 7.09
C GLU A 87 -13.41 4.13 6.22
N LEU A 88 -12.36 4.12 5.41
CA LEU A 88 -12.08 5.21 4.47
C LEU A 88 -13.25 5.41 3.51
N ALA A 89 -13.73 4.34 2.89
CA ALA A 89 -14.85 4.39 1.95
C ALA A 89 -16.16 4.82 2.64
N ALA A 90 -16.39 4.34 3.85
CA ALA A 90 -17.58 4.68 4.62
C ALA A 90 -17.59 6.15 5.04
N GLY A 91 -16.42 6.75 5.28
CA GLY A 91 -16.31 8.14 5.71
C GLY A 91 -16.41 9.16 4.59
N ILE A 92 -16.14 8.77 3.35
CA ILE A 92 -16.17 9.67 2.19
C ILE A 92 -17.54 9.57 1.50
N PRO A 93 -18.29 10.68 1.39
CA PRO A 93 -19.62 10.65 0.77
C PRO A 93 -19.57 10.13 -0.66
N GLY A 94 -20.38 9.12 -0.96
CA GLY A 94 -20.50 8.58 -2.31
C GLY A 94 -19.33 7.75 -2.79
N ALA A 95 -18.36 7.43 -1.92
CA ALA A 95 -17.22 6.61 -2.32
C ALA A 95 -17.67 5.19 -2.69
N ARG A 96 -17.08 4.65 -3.76
CA ARG A 96 -17.20 3.22 -4.11
C ARG A 96 -16.11 2.44 -3.39
N PHE A 97 -16.45 1.26 -2.93
CA PHE A 97 -15.49 0.35 -2.31
C PHE A 97 -15.46 -0.97 -3.09
N VAL A 98 -14.24 -1.39 -3.46
CA VAL A 98 -14.03 -2.68 -4.12
C VAL A 98 -13.04 -3.50 -3.30
N ALA A 99 -13.51 -4.65 -2.80
CA ALA A 99 -12.66 -5.62 -2.13
C ALA A 99 -11.93 -6.47 -3.16
N LEU A 100 -10.61 -6.46 -3.12
CA LEU A 100 -9.78 -7.30 -3.97
C LEU A 100 -9.30 -8.51 -3.17
N GLN A 101 -9.08 -9.63 -3.83
CA GLN A 101 -8.59 -10.84 -3.18
C GLN A 101 -7.07 -10.83 -3.08
N GLY A 102 -6.53 -11.49 -2.06
CA GLY A 102 -5.11 -11.72 -1.91
C GLY A 102 -4.43 -10.83 -0.89
N GLN A 103 -3.11 -10.92 -0.86
CA GLN A 103 -2.27 -10.38 0.20
C GLN A 103 -1.38 -9.22 -0.26
N ASN A 104 -1.21 -9.03 -1.56
CA ASN A 104 -0.25 -8.06 -2.07
C ASN A 104 -0.80 -6.63 -1.95
N HIS A 105 -0.12 -5.79 -1.18
CA HIS A 105 -0.47 -4.38 -1.06
C HIS A 105 -0.28 -3.66 -2.40
N PHE A 106 0.82 -3.95 -3.08
CA PHE A 106 1.09 -3.42 -4.41
C PHE A 106 0.68 -4.43 -5.48
N PRO A 107 0.19 -3.96 -6.63
CA PRO A 107 -0.16 -4.85 -7.74
C PRO A 107 1.10 -5.49 -8.34
N LEU A 108 1.02 -6.77 -8.59
CA LEU A 108 2.07 -7.52 -9.30
C LEU A 108 1.51 -8.02 -10.62
N GLU A 109 2.35 -8.09 -11.64
CA GLU A 109 1.93 -8.55 -12.96
C GLU A 109 1.31 -9.94 -12.92
N GLN A 110 1.88 -10.84 -12.12
CA GLN A 110 1.41 -12.22 -11.99
C GLN A 110 0.19 -12.38 -11.07
N ASP A 111 -0.19 -11.33 -10.33
CA ASP A 111 -1.34 -11.38 -9.45
C ASP A 111 -2.62 -11.23 -10.28
N PRO A 112 -3.52 -12.24 -10.28
CA PRO A 112 -4.74 -12.16 -11.10
C PRO A 112 -5.65 -10.99 -10.73
N GLU A 113 -5.57 -10.49 -9.50
CA GLU A 113 -6.38 -9.33 -9.10
C GLU A 113 -5.87 -8.00 -9.68
N THR A 114 -4.66 -7.97 -10.22
CA THR A 114 -4.14 -6.76 -10.87
C THR A 114 -4.98 -6.36 -12.07
N GLU A 115 -5.37 -7.33 -12.90
CA GLU A 115 -6.23 -7.07 -14.05
C GLU A 115 -7.60 -6.55 -13.61
N ARG A 116 -8.19 -7.20 -12.61
CA ARG A 116 -9.48 -6.76 -12.04
C ARG A 116 -9.39 -5.34 -11.49
N MET A 117 -8.32 -5.02 -10.79
CA MET A 117 -8.08 -3.67 -10.30
C MET A 117 -8.06 -2.64 -11.43
N LEU A 118 -7.36 -2.95 -12.52
CA LEU A 118 -7.29 -2.05 -13.68
C LEU A 118 -8.65 -1.88 -14.35
N GLU A 119 -9.44 -2.94 -14.43
CA GLU A 119 -10.79 -2.86 -14.98
C GLU A 119 -11.71 -1.98 -14.13
N GLU A 120 -11.65 -2.13 -12.82
CA GLU A 120 -12.43 -1.30 -11.90
C GLU A 120 -12.06 0.18 -12.02
N ILE A 121 -10.78 0.47 -12.18
CA ILE A 121 -10.32 1.85 -12.41
C ILE A 121 -10.91 2.40 -13.72
N LYS A 122 -10.83 1.61 -14.79
CA LYS A 122 -11.38 2.03 -16.10
C LYS A 122 -12.88 2.31 -16.03
N LEU A 123 -13.63 1.45 -15.36
CA LEU A 123 -15.07 1.63 -15.17
C LEU A 123 -15.37 2.90 -14.36
N PHE A 124 -14.62 3.11 -13.31
CA PHE A 124 -14.79 4.27 -12.44
C PHE A 124 -14.52 5.58 -13.17
N VAL A 125 -13.45 5.64 -13.95
CA VAL A 125 -13.07 6.85 -14.70
C VAL A 125 -14.12 7.20 -15.76
N LYS A 126 -14.83 6.21 -16.29
CA LYS A 126 -15.88 6.42 -17.33
C LYS A 126 -17.25 6.76 -16.75
N SER A 127 -17.42 6.56 -15.44
CA SER A 127 -18.73 6.77 -14.81
C SER A 127 -19.07 8.21 -14.49
#